data_39529ba7f1d2467e0dc3ff1940c8bfcb
#
_entry.id   39529ba7f1d2467e0dc3ff1940c8bfcb
#
_cell.length_a   1.000
_cell.length_b   1.000
_cell.length_c   1.000
_cell.angle_alpha   90.00
_cell.angle_beta   90.00
_cell.angle_gamma   90.00
#
_symmetry.space_group_name_H-M   'P 1'
#
loop_
_entity.id
_entity.type
_entity.pdbx_description
1 polymer ?
#
loop_
_entity_poly.entity_id
_entity_poly.type
_entity_poly.pdbx_seq_one_letter_code
_entity_poly.pdbx_strand_id
1 'polypeptide(L)'
;GLTFDNVISGRPVVFHGAGDPREQQAEDDLRACYFVAGFKEVSFMDEPEAAAIASGALEQSGEVGLIVDIGGGTSDFSLFRSVENGVDILANHGVRVGGTDFDRAINIDRVMPLLGKGGTLRKWIGEGSSPIPHSIFNDMATWEKIPFLYTAQNRRLVDEMLTLAHEPDKLGRMASVLEDELGHELSFAVE
;
A
#
# COMPACT_ATOMS: atom_id res chain seq x y z
N GLY A 1 13.86 31.19 -10.59
CA GLY A 1 13.73 30.10 -9.62
C GLY A 1 15.10 29.60 -9.21
N LEU A 2 15.24 28.99 -8.04
CA LEU A 2 16.46 28.30 -7.66
C LEU A 2 16.58 27.01 -8.48
N THR A 3 17.76 26.75 -9.03
CA THR A 3 18.09 25.47 -9.67
C THR A 3 19.10 24.74 -8.79
N PHE A 4 18.88 23.46 -8.60
CA PHE A 4 19.78 22.60 -7.85
C PHE A 4 20.42 21.60 -8.84
N ASP A 5 21.75 21.49 -8.80
CA ASP A 5 22.49 20.56 -9.66
C ASP A 5 22.64 19.18 -9.02
N ASN A 6 22.68 19.12 -7.69
CA ASN A 6 22.95 17.92 -6.92
C ASN A 6 21.73 17.55 -6.07
N VAL A 7 21.48 16.25 -5.92
CA VAL A 7 20.44 15.71 -5.05
C VAL A 7 20.96 14.51 -4.26
N ILE A 8 20.57 14.43 -3.00
CA ILE A 8 20.66 13.22 -2.20
C ILE A 8 19.25 12.70 -2.06
N SER A 9 18.99 11.49 -2.56
CA SER A 9 17.67 10.84 -2.50
C SER A 9 17.70 9.71 -1.49
N GLY A 10 16.63 9.58 -0.72
CA GLY A 10 16.35 8.36 0.01
C GLY A 10 16.20 7.18 -0.95
N ARG A 11 16.62 6.01 -0.51
CA ARG A 11 16.33 4.74 -1.19
C ARG A 11 15.97 3.67 -0.16
N PRO A 12 15.09 2.73 -0.49
CA PRO A 12 14.90 1.56 0.35
C PRO A 12 16.21 0.76 0.42
N VAL A 13 16.44 0.08 1.54
CA VAL A 13 17.60 -0.81 1.68
C VAL A 13 17.58 -1.89 0.61
N VAL A 14 16.38 -2.36 0.26
CA VAL A 14 16.15 -3.41 -0.73
C VAL A 14 14.92 -3.05 -1.56
N PHE A 15 15.05 -2.94 -2.87
CA PHE A 15 13.91 -2.65 -3.77
C PHE A 15 13.02 -3.88 -4.00
N HIS A 16 13.60 -5.06 -4.15
CA HIS A 16 12.90 -6.29 -4.51
C HIS A 16 13.11 -7.43 -3.53
N GLY A 17 14.28 -7.54 -2.92
CA GLY A 17 14.68 -8.58 -1.99
C GLY A 17 16.17 -8.86 -2.05
N ALA A 18 16.75 -9.28 -0.94
CA ALA A 18 18.19 -9.54 -0.87
C ALA A 18 18.62 -10.57 -1.93
N GLY A 19 19.55 -10.18 -2.80
CA GLY A 19 20.07 -11.02 -3.89
C GLY A 19 19.18 -11.09 -5.14
N ASP A 20 18.12 -10.29 -5.25
CA ASP A 20 17.35 -10.19 -6.49
C ASP A 20 18.18 -9.49 -7.57
N PRO A 21 18.32 -10.07 -8.79
CA PRO A 21 19.13 -9.48 -9.86
C PRO A 21 18.58 -8.12 -10.37
N ARG A 22 17.35 -7.75 -10.01
CA ARG A 22 16.73 -6.47 -10.38
C ARG A 22 17.08 -5.32 -9.43
N GLU A 23 17.77 -5.57 -8.32
CA GLU A 23 18.16 -4.52 -7.35
C GLU A 23 18.93 -3.39 -8.02
N GLN A 24 20.00 -3.73 -8.76
CA GLN A 24 20.82 -2.73 -9.42
C GLN A 24 20.03 -1.96 -10.48
N GLN A 25 19.18 -2.66 -11.24
CA GLN A 25 18.35 -2.00 -12.26
C GLN A 25 17.37 -1.00 -11.63
N ALA A 26 16.79 -1.32 -10.48
CA ALA A 26 15.86 -0.42 -9.80
C ALA A 26 16.57 0.87 -9.33
N GLU A 27 17.79 0.76 -8.81
CA GLU A 27 18.60 1.94 -8.44
C GLU A 27 18.97 2.77 -9.69
N ASP A 28 19.38 2.11 -10.78
CA ASP A 28 19.73 2.78 -12.02
C ASP A 28 18.52 3.50 -12.65
N ASP A 29 17.34 2.90 -12.61
CA ASP A 29 16.09 3.48 -13.09
C ASP A 29 15.71 4.71 -12.24
N LEU A 30 15.83 4.62 -10.91
CA LEU A 30 15.58 5.75 -10.02
C LEU A 30 16.56 6.91 -10.29
N ARG A 31 17.84 6.60 -10.46
CA ARG A 31 18.88 7.58 -10.85
C ARG A 31 18.56 8.25 -12.18
N ALA A 32 18.12 7.48 -13.17
CA ALA A 32 17.72 8.00 -14.47
C ALA A 32 16.54 8.97 -14.38
N CYS A 33 15.57 8.72 -13.50
CA CYS A 33 14.47 9.64 -13.25
C CYS A 33 14.96 11.01 -12.76
N TYR A 34 15.93 11.06 -11.86
CA TYR A 34 16.52 12.33 -11.37
C TYR A 34 17.28 13.05 -12.48
N PHE A 35 18.02 12.36 -13.33
CA PHE A 35 18.68 12.98 -14.49
C PHE A 35 17.68 13.57 -15.48
N VAL A 36 16.56 12.88 -15.75
CA VAL A 36 15.48 13.42 -16.59
C VAL A 36 14.84 14.65 -15.95
N ALA A 37 14.74 14.71 -14.63
CA ALA A 37 14.26 15.88 -13.91
C ALA A 37 15.23 17.07 -13.93
N GLY A 38 16.48 16.89 -14.41
CA GLY A 38 17.46 17.94 -14.65
C GLY A 38 18.60 18.04 -13.62
N PHE A 39 18.66 17.11 -12.65
CA PHE A 39 19.80 17.02 -11.74
C PHE A 39 21.05 16.50 -12.49
N LYS A 40 22.23 16.96 -12.09
CA LYS A 40 23.51 16.57 -12.70
C LYS A 40 24.24 15.50 -11.90
N GLU A 41 24.03 15.52 -10.57
CA GLU A 41 24.62 14.56 -9.66
C GLU A 41 23.53 14.01 -8.74
N VAL A 42 23.53 12.68 -8.58
CA VAL A 42 22.55 11.97 -7.76
C VAL A 42 23.31 11.02 -6.83
N SER A 43 23.16 11.25 -5.54
CA SER A 43 23.64 10.33 -4.49
C SER A 43 22.42 9.69 -3.81
N PHE A 44 22.60 8.48 -3.31
CA PHE A 44 21.59 7.80 -2.52
C PHE A 44 22.01 7.66 -1.07
N MET A 45 21.03 7.71 -0.18
CA MET A 45 21.17 7.42 1.24
C MET A 45 20.06 6.41 1.59
N ASP A 46 20.42 5.36 2.31
CA ASP A 46 19.41 4.40 2.76
C ASP A 46 18.42 5.09 3.69
N GLU A 47 17.12 4.84 3.47
CA GLU A 47 16.03 5.50 4.24
C GLU A 47 16.21 5.34 5.76
N PRO A 48 16.61 4.16 6.30
CA PRO A 48 16.90 4.03 7.72
C PRO A 48 18.07 4.88 8.21
N GLU A 49 19.10 5.07 7.38
CA GLU A 49 20.23 5.96 7.71
C GLU A 49 19.75 7.41 7.81
N ALA A 50 18.96 7.84 6.83
CA ALA A 50 18.37 9.16 6.84
C ALA A 50 17.45 9.40 8.05
N ALA A 51 16.65 8.39 8.43
CA ALA A 51 15.79 8.43 9.61
C ALA A 51 16.61 8.48 10.92
N ALA A 52 17.71 7.74 11.02
CA ALA A 52 18.61 7.79 12.18
C ALA A 52 19.23 9.18 12.35
N ILE A 53 19.67 9.77 11.24
CA ILE A 53 20.23 11.13 11.24
C ILE A 53 19.16 12.14 11.67
N ALA A 54 17.97 12.06 11.09
CA ALA A 54 16.87 12.99 11.35
C ALA A 54 16.32 12.91 12.78
N SER A 55 16.36 11.73 13.40
CA SER A 55 15.89 11.51 14.78
C SER A 55 16.86 12.03 15.86
N GLY A 56 18.07 12.49 15.49
CA GLY A 56 19.10 12.87 16.45
C GLY A 56 19.77 11.70 17.13
N ALA A 57 19.61 10.48 16.62
CA ALA A 57 20.21 9.27 17.16
C ALA A 57 21.76 9.28 17.16
N LEU A 58 22.36 10.32 16.59
CA LEU A 58 23.80 10.55 16.55
C LEU A 58 24.38 11.18 17.81
N GLU A 59 23.54 11.62 18.76
CA GLU A 59 24.01 12.37 19.93
C GLU A 59 24.78 11.52 20.95
N GLN A 60 24.63 10.19 20.91
CA GLN A 60 25.28 9.27 21.84
C GLN A 60 26.07 8.19 21.07
N SER A 61 27.38 8.40 20.95
CA SER A 61 28.27 7.42 20.29
C SER A 61 28.31 6.08 21.03
N GLY A 62 28.19 4.98 20.28
CA GLY A 62 28.29 3.61 20.79
C GLY A 62 26.98 2.94 21.14
N GLU A 63 25.85 3.66 21.17
CA GLU A 63 24.55 3.06 21.40
C GLU A 63 24.04 2.29 20.18
N VAL A 64 23.30 1.21 20.42
CA VAL A 64 22.65 0.40 19.39
C VAL A 64 21.18 0.79 19.36
N GLY A 65 20.67 1.12 18.17
CA GLY A 65 19.29 1.47 17.93
C GLY A 65 18.66 0.58 16.85
N LEU A 66 17.33 0.54 16.88
CA LEU A 66 16.51 -0.10 15.84
C LEU A 66 15.62 0.96 15.20
N ILE A 67 15.69 1.08 13.88
CA ILE A 67 14.72 1.84 13.11
C ILE A 67 13.72 0.86 12.52
N VAL A 68 12.44 1.20 12.66
CA VAL A 68 11.32 0.51 12.05
C VAL A 68 10.62 1.52 11.17
N ASP A 69 10.71 1.34 9.87
CA ASP A 69 10.03 2.16 8.87
C ASP A 69 8.92 1.34 8.24
N ILE A 70 7.68 1.77 8.45
CA ILE A 70 6.48 1.12 7.89
C ILE A 70 5.88 2.06 6.86
N GLY A 71 6.23 1.81 5.60
CA GLY A 71 5.69 2.52 4.45
C GLY A 71 4.34 1.98 4.00
N GLY A 72 3.84 2.47 2.87
CA GLY A 72 2.58 2.00 2.29
C GLY A 72 2.62 0.54 1.83
N GLY A 73 3.73 0.09 1.25
CA GLY A 73 3.87 -1.25 0.68
C GLY A 73 5.01 -2.09 1.23
N THR A 74 5.87 -1.53 2.10
CA THR A 74 7.01 -2.20 2.71
C THR A 74 7.13 -1.85 4.17
N SER A 75 7.77 -2.73 4.93
CA SER A 75 8.26 -2.44 6.27
C SER A 75 9.73 -2.81 6.35
N ASP A 76 10.56 -1.83 6.71
CA ASP A 76 12.00 -1.94 6.76
C ASP A 76 12.51 -1.84 8.20
N PHE A 77 13.42 -2.72 8.56
CA PHE A 77 14.00 -2.81 9.89
C PHE A 77 15.52 -2.65 9.77
N SER A 78 16.08 -1.70 10.48
CA SER A 78 17.53 -1.45 10.46
C SER A 78 18.09 -1.36 11.86
N LEU A 79 18.97 -2.28 12.17
CA LEU A 79 19.76 -2.24 13.38
C LEU A 79 21.02 -1.41 13.11
N PHE A 80 21.25 -0.38 13.89
CA PHE A 80 22.41 0.50 13.71
C PHE A 80 23.15 0.73 15.03
N ARG A 81 24.39 1.20 14.91
CA ARG A 81 25.20 1.70 16.02
C ARG A 81 25.59 3.14 15.73
N SER A 82 25.39 4.04 16.68
CA SER A 82 25.86 5.42 16.60
C SER A 82 27.39 5.45 16.67
N VAL A 83 28.00 6.19 15.76
CA VAL A 83 29.45 6.45 15.72
C VAL A 83 29.70 7.96 15.67
N GLU A 84 30.96 8.40 15.87
CA GLU A 84 31.30 9.82 16.06
C GLU A 84 30.80 10.75 14.94
N ASN A 85 30.67 10.25 13.69
CA ASN A 85 30.26 11.05 12.53
C ASN A 85 29.18 10.36 11.69
N GLY A 86 28.28 9.59 12.29
CA GLY A 86 27.22 8.93 11.54
C GLY A 86 26.66 7.69 12.23
N VAL A 87 26.23 6.74 11.44
CA VAL A 87 25.74 5.43 11.90
C VAL A 87 26.42 4.30 11.14
N ASP A 88 26.74 3.23 11.87
CA ASP A 88 27.10 1.95 11.28
C ASP A 88 25.85 1.07 11.21
N ILE A 89 25.43 0.68 10.02
CA ILE A 89 24.32 -0.26 9.86
C ILE A 89 24.84 -1.67 10.15
N LEU A 90 24.32 -2.29 11.20
CA LEU A 90 24.70 -3.63 11.65
C LEU A 90 23.93 -4.72 10.94
N ALA A 91 22.65 -4.50 10.67
CA ALA A 91 21.78 -5.42 9.94
C ALA A 91 20.57 -4.68 9.37
N ASN A 92 20.10 -5.13 8.22
CA ASN A 92 18.88 -4.65 7.58
C ASN A 92 17.99 -5.84 7.23
N HIS A 93 16.68 -5.63 7.36
CA HIS A 93 15.68 -6.59 6.92
C HIS A 93 14.43 -5.86 6.41
N GLY A 94 14.02 -6.15 5.19
CA GLY A 94 12.82 -5.58 4.58
C GLY A 94 11.77 -6.67 4.30
N VAL A 95 10.51 -6.35 4.52
CA VAL A 95 9.38 -7.20 4.13
C VAL A 95 8.41 -6.40 3.27
N ARG A 96 7.84 -7.07 2.23
CA ARG A 96 6.84 -6.45 1.33
C ARG A 96 5.44 -6.55 1.93
N VAL A 97 5.27 -5.95 3.09
CA VAL A 97 4.00 -5.76 3.79
C VAL A 97 4.04 -4.36 4.38
N GLY A 98 3.05 -3.55 4.10
CA GLY A 98 2.98 -2.18 4.56
C GLY A 98 1.56 -1.75 4.90
N GLY A 99 1.34 -0.45 5.10
CA GLY A 99 0.08 0.14 5.51
C GLY A 99 -1.09 -0.29 4.63
N THR A 100 -0.93 -0.26 3.31
CA THR A 100 -2.00 -0.64 2.37
C THR A 100 -2.43 -2.11 2.50
N ASP A 101 -1.53 -3.02 2.92
CA ASP A 101 -1.89 -4.41 3.20
C ASP A 101 -2.71 -4.52 4.49
N PHE A 102 -2.37 -3.73 5.52
CA PHE A 102 -3.12 -3.67 6.78
C PHE A 102 -4.51 -3.10 6.55
N ASP A 103 -4.63 -1.98 5.84
CA ASP A 103 -5.90 -1.35 5.51
C ASP A 103 -6.77 -2.30 4.67
N ARG A 104 -6.18 -2.97 3.70
CA ARG A 104 -6.87 -3.99 2.90
C ARG A 104 -7.38 -5.14 3.77
N ALA A 105 -6.58 -5.62 4.72
CA ALA A 105 -6.99 -6.70 5.62
C ALA A 105 -8.18 -6.26 6.50
N ILE A 106 -8.14 -5.05 7.06
CA ILE A 106 -9.24 -4.47 7.85
C ILE A 106 -10.47 -4.30 6.98
N ASN A 107 -10.33 -3.73 5.78
CA ASN A 107 -11.41 -3.57 4.83
C ASN A 107 -12.12 -4.90 4.54
N ILE A 108 -11.35 -5.94 4.19
CA ILE A 108 -11.89 -7.27 3.85
C ILE A 108 -12.62 -7.90 5.04
N ASP A 109 -12.10 -7.75 6.25
CA ASP A 109 -12.64 -8.39 7.46
C ASP A 109 -13.80 -7.60 8.09
N ARG A 110 -13.75 -6.28 8.08
CA ARG A 110 -14.68 -5.43 8.82
C ARG A 110 -15.65 -4.65 7.95
N VAL A 111 -15.19 -4.11 6.83
CA VAL A 111 -16.00 -3.20 6.00
C VAL A 111 -16.76 -3.95 4.90
N MET A 112 -16.08 -4.82 4.17
CA MET A 112 -16.73 -5.54 3.06
C MET A 112 -17.93 -6.40 3.48
N PRO A 113 -17.99 -7.03 4.67
CA PRO A 113 -19.19 -7.69 5.16
C PRO A 113 -20.39 -6.75 5.33
N LEU A 114 -20.17 -5.47 5.63
CA LEU A 114 -21.24 -4.45 5.71
C LEU A 114 -21.81 -4.09 4.33
N LEU A 115 -21.02 -4.34 3.27
CA LEU A 115 -21.41 -4.13 1.88
C LEU A 115 -21.94 -5.39 1.20
N GLY A 116 -21.99 -6.53 1.92
CA GLY A 116 -22.59 -7.79 1.43
C GLY A 116 -21.60 -8.93 1.17
N LYS A 117 -20.30 -8.75 1.41
CA LYS A 117 -19.33 -9.87 1.33
C LYS A 117 -19.72 -10.97 2.30
N GLY A 118 -19.70 -12.23 1.81
CA GLY A 118 -20.09 -13.41 2.58
C GLY A 118 -21.61 -13.66 2.64
N GLY A 119 -22.41 -12.78 2.05
CA GLY A 119 -23.85 -12.98 1.90
C GLY A 119 -24.20 -13.99 0.81
N THR A 120 -25.50 -14.21 0.64
CA THR A 120 -26.04 -15.17 -0.34
C THR A 120 -27.11 -14.56 -1.21
N LEU A 121 -27.24 -15.09 -2.43
CA LEU A 121 -28.26 -14.75 -3.42
C LEU A 121 -29.24 -15.92 -3.56
N ARG A 122 -30.52 -15.61 -3.76
CA ARG A 122 -31.51 -16.59 -4.21
C ARG A 122 -31.13 -17.05 -5.61
N LYS A 123 -31.33 -18.32 -5.89
CA LYS A 123 -31.16 -18.81 -7.27
C LYS A 123 -32.23 -18.22 -8.17
N TRP A 124 -31.85 -17.82 -9.38
CA TRP A 124 -32.77 -17.35 -10.40
C TRP A 124 -33.79 -18.40 -10.81
N ILE A 125 -33.38 -19.69 -10.87
CA ILE A 125 -34.22 -20.84 -11.22
C ILE A 125 -34.00 -21.92 -10.16
N GLY A 126 -35.08 -22.46 -9.64
CA GLY A 126 -35.08 -23.52 -8.63
C GLY A 126 -34.92 -23.02 -7.20
N GLU A 127 -34.88 -23.98 -6.26
CA GLU A 127 -34.69 -23.69 -4.83
C GLU A 127 -33.21 -23.61 -4.45
N GLY A 128 -32.92 -22.87 -3.37
CA GLY A 128 -31.60 -22.75 -2.76
C GLY A 128 -30.97 -21.40 -2.96
N SER A 129 -29.71 -21.31 -2.51
CA SER A 129 -28.92 -20.07 -2.52
C SER A 129 -27.55 -20.31 -3.12
N SER A 130 -26.91 -19.24 -3.62
CA SER A 130 -25.51 -19.22 -4.05
C SER A 130 -24.76 -18.12 -3.30
N PRO A 131 -23.47 -18.27 -3.02
CA PRO A 131 -22.70 -17.21 -2.40
C PRO A 131 -22.58 -16.00 -3.34
N ILE A 132 -22.50 -14.80 -2.77
CA ILE A 132 -22.15 -13.58 -3.51
C ILE A 132 -20.68 -13.70 -3.96
N PRO A 133 -20.35 -13.38 -5.23
CA PRO A 133 -18.98 -13.40 -5.72
C PRO A 133 -18.09 -12.45 -4.91
N HIS A 134 -16.89 -12.92 -4.54
CA HIS A 134 -15.99 -12.14 -3.68
C HIS A 134 -15.12 -11.14 -4.45
N SER A 135 -15.02 -11.25 -5.79
CA SER A 135 -14.09 -10.46 -6.59
C SER A 135 -14.27 -8.96 -6.43
N ILE A 136 -15.50 -8.47 -6.52
CA ILE A 136 -15.81 -7.04 -6.42
C ILE A 136 -15.43 -6.45 -5.04
N PHE A 137 -15.60 -7.21 -3.97
CA PHE A 137 -15.21 -6.79 -2.62
C PHE A 137 -13.69 -6.79 -2.45
N ASN A 138 -13.00 -7.79 -3.01
CA ASN A 138 -11.55 -7.83 -2.98
C ASN A 138 -10.93 -6.66 -3.77
N ASP A 139 -11.52 -6.31 -4.90
CA ASP A 139 -11.06 -5.19 -5.70
C ASP A 139 -11.41 -3.85 -5.04
N MET A 140 -12.58 -3.72 -4.40
CA MET A 140 -12.95 -2.53 -3.63
C MET A 140 -12.06 -2.32 -2.40
N ALA A 141 -11.55 -3.39 -1.79
CA ALA A 141 -10.61 -3.31 -0.68
C ALA A 141 -9.14 -3.11 -1.12
N THR A 142 -8.87 -3.07 -2.42
CA THR A 142 -7.52 -2.90 -2.97
C THR A 142 -7.39 -1.51 -3.57
N TRP A 143 -6.64 -0.63 -2.92
CA TRP A 143 -6.52 0.79 -3.24
C TRP A 143 -6.35 1.09 -4.74
N GLU A 144 -5.40 0.42 -5.38
CA GLU A 144 -5.04 0.66 -6.78
C GLU A 144 -6.14 0.22 -7.76
N LYS A 145 -7.09 -0.61 -7.31
CA LYS A 145 -8.17 -1.15 -8.15
C LYS A 145 -9.46 -0.37 -8.08
N ILE A 146 -9.64 0.43 -7.04
CA ILE A 146 -10.87 1.19 -6.81
C ILE A 146 -11.31 1.98 -8.04
N PRO A 147 -10.45 2.76 -8.74
CA PRO A 147 -10.87 3.55 -9.89
C PRO A 147 -11.43 2.71 -11.06
N PHE A 148 -10.98 1.45 -11.17
CA PHE A 148 -11.43 0.55 -12.23
C PHE A 148 -12.77 -0.13 -11.93
N LEU A 149 -13.34 0.08 -10.76
CA LEU A 149 -14.64 -0.48 -10.39
C LEU A 149 -15.82 0.38 -10.85
N TYR A 150 -15.64 1.66 -11.12
CA TYR A 150 -16.69 2.61 -11.48
C TYR A 150 -17.17 2.46 -12.93
N THR A 151 -17.45 1.22 -13.33
CA THR A 151 -17.90 0.88 -14.67
C THR A 151 -19.40 0.56 -14.68
N ALA A 152 -20.05 0.83 -15.82
CA ALA A 152 -21.46 0.45 -16.02
C ALA A 152 -21.67 -1.08 -15.86
N GLN A 153 -20.66 -1.88 -16.16
CA GLN A 153 -20.72 -3.33 -15.98
C GLN A 153 -20.80 -3.73 -14.50
N ASN A 154 -19.94 -3.14 -13.66
CA ASN A 154 -19.93 -3.44 -12.22
C ASN A 154 -21.19 -2.93 -11.53
N ARG A 155 -21.69 -1.75 -11.91
CA ARG A 155 -22.96 -1.22 -11.40
C ARG A 155 -24.11 -2.19 -11.72
N ARG A 156 -24.25 -2.63 -12.97
CA ARG A 156 -25.25 -3.64 -13.36
C ARG A 156 -25.10 -4.96 -12.60
N LEU A 157 -23.87 -5.43 -12.42
CA LEU A 157 -23.62 -6.66 -11.66
C LEU A 157 -24.12 -6.54 -10.22
N VAL A 158 -23.90 -5.40 -9.56
CA VAL A 158 -24.37 -5.17 -8.20
C VAL A 158 -25.90 -5.03 -8.16
N ASP A 159 -26.51 -4.36 -9.14
CA ASP A 159 -27.97 -4.24 -9.25
C ASP A 159 -28.64 -5.61 -9.46
N GLU A 160 -28.08 -6.46 -10.30
CA GLU A 160 -28.55 -7.84 -10.48
C GLU A 160 -28.46 -8.66 -9.18
N MET A 161 -27.32 -8.56 -8.49
CA MET A 161 -27.15 -9.22 -7.19
C MET A 161 -28.12 -8.66 -6.15
N LEU A 162 -28.38 -7.36 -6.14
CA LEU A 162 -29.29 -6.69 -5.22
C LEU A 162 -30.71 -7.26 -5.33
N THR A 163 -31.20 -7.56 -6.56
CA THR A 163 -32.53 -8.13 -6.78
C THR A 163 -32.69 -9.54 -6.21
N LEU A 164 -31.59 -10.27 -6.10
CA LEU A 164 -31.54 -11.67 -5.64
C LEU A 164 -31.05 -11.82 -4.20
N ALA A 165 -30.57 -10.76 -3.57
CA ALA A 165 -29.96 -10.81 -2.26
C ALA A 165 -30.92 -11.23 -1.15
N HIS A 166 -30.42 -12.03 -0.20
CA HIS A 166 -31.13 -12.28 1.04
C HIS A 166 -31.04 -11.09 2.01
N GLU A 167 -29.95 -10.31 1.92
CA GLU A 167 -29.69 -9.08 2.70
C GLU A 167 -29.51 -7.89 1.75
N PRO A 168 -30.59 -7.38 1.12
CA PRO A 168 -30.50 -6.35 0.08
C PRO A 168 -29.90 -5.04 0.60
N ASP A 169 -30.11 -4.68 1.86
CA ASP A 169 -29.58 -3.44 2.45
C ASP A 169 -28.05 -3.37 2.41
N LYS A 170 -27.37 -4.50 2.51
CA LYS A 170 -25.91 -4.56 2.43
C LYS A 170 -25.42 -4.28 1.00
N LEU A 171 -26.01 -4.93 0.02
CA LEU A 171 -25.67 -4.67 -1.39
C LEU A 171 -26.15 -3.30 -1.86
N GLY A 172 -27.22 -2.75 -1.27
CA GLY A 172 -27.64 -1.39 -1.50
C GLY A 172 -26.56 -0.37 -1.13
N ARG A 173 -25.88 -0.57 0.00
CA ARG A 173 -24.70 0.27 0.35
C ARG A 173 -23.57 0.13 -0.66
N MET A 174 -23.29 -1.10 -1.15
CA MET A 174 -22.30 -1.30 -2.21
C MET A 174 -22.69 -0.58 -3.50
N ALA A 175 -23.96 -0.62 -3.88
CA ALA A 175 -24.46 0.13 -5.03
C ALA A 175 -24.23 1.64 -4.87
N SER A 176 -24.55 2.21 -3.69
CA SER A 176 -24.29 3.62 -3.40
C SER A 176 -22.80 3.97 -3.48
N VAL A 177 -21.91 3.13 -2.94
CA VAL A 177 -20.45 3.35 -3.03
C VAL A 177 -19.99 3.38 -4.48
N LEU A 178 -20.53 2.53 -5.35
CA LEU A 178 -20.16 2.52 -6.78
C LEU A 178 -20.78 3.68 -7.56
N GLU A 179 -22.01 4.07 -7.23
CA GLU A 179 -22.72 5.17 -7.91
C GLU A 179 -22.08 6.51 -7.61
N ASP A 180 -21.80 6.76 -6.33
CA ASP A 180 -21.24 8.02 -5.84
C ASP A 180 -19.70 8.04 -5.83
N GLU A 181 -19.05 6.96 -6.33
CA GLU A 181 -17.60 6.82 -6.44
C GLU A 181 -16.83 6.98 -5.11
N LEU A 182 -17.44 6.52 -3.99
CA LEU A 182 -16.94 6.71 -2.62
C LEU A 182 -15.93 5.65 -2.14
N GLY A 183 -15.36 4.86 -3.04
CA GLY A 183 -14.44 3.76 -2.66
C GLY A 183 -13.16 4.26 -1.99
N HIS A 184 -12.59 5.38 -2.43
CA HIS A 184 -11.41 5.96 -1.80
C HIS A 184 -11.72 6.58 -0.44
N GLU A 185 -12.86 7.27 -0.29
CA GLU A 185 -13.31 7.79 1.01
C GLU A 185 -13.51 6.66 2.01
N LEU A 186 -14.05 5.52 1.54
CA LEU A 186 -14.19 4.33 2.37
C LEU A 186 -12.84 3.75 2.80
N SER A 187 -11.85 3.74 1.91
CA SER A 187 -10.49 3.32 2.25
C SER A 187 -9.82 4.26 3.23
N PHE A 188 -9.91 5.57 3.05
CA PHE A 188 -9.40 6.56 4.00
C PHE A 188 -10.05 6.48 5.39
N ALA A 189 -11.30 6.03 5.47
CA ALA A 189 -11.96 5.85 6.76
C ALA A 189 -11.46 4.62 7.53
N VAL A 190 -10.68 3.76 6.90
CA VAL A 190 -10.05 2.57 7.51
C VAL A 190 -8.64 2.87 7.99
N GLU A 191 -7.91 3.75 7.29
CA GLU A 191 -6.58 4.24 7.63
C GLU A 191 -6.60 5.01 8.98
#